data_50f00d2d3f49d715d44f6ff19e010745
#
_entry.id   50f00d2d3f49d715d44f6ff19e010745
#
_cell.length_a   1.000
_cell.length_b   1.000
_cell.length_c   1.000
_cell.angle_alpha   90.00
_cell.angle_beta   90.00
_cell.angle_gamma   90.00
#
_symmetry.space_group_name_H-M   'P 1'
#
loop_
_entity.id
_entity.type
_entity.pdbx_description
1 polymer ?
#
loop_
_entity_poly.entity_id
_entity_poly.type
_entity_poly.pdbx_seq_one_letter_code
_entity_poly.pdbx_strand_id
1 'polypeptide(L)'
;MHISNKTGLAIDATFSSSFGKSGLGIDVAHIGLKSNNLGTRKRQQFLLFVEHQFWFYNHQISVTPGIAVNYFNDFGWHNFPGMDVGLEIVPNLRIYGNLGYTYRVPTFTDLFYQDRTTIGNKNLEPETGFTKEIGVQMTRGKFIVNLAAFDRQASNLIDYVKEKETDLWQANNIALLNTFGLEGLVKTDYRIFQKQHRIEIAYTYLKDELGQSTLPFSRYAINSLKHHFIIKQFIEWGAQFTTGFVLKHAERTQGNPYQVLDLSLDWRFGKWTFRGQINNLLSTRYSETNLVPMPLANGLLTVGYDF
;
A
#
# COMPACT_ATOMS: atom_id res chain seq x y z
N MET A 1 23.55 -16.79 7.17
CA MET A 1 23.22 -15.80 8.23
C MET A 1 22.97 -14.47 7.58
N HIS A 2 21.93 -13.75 8.03
CA HIS A 2 21.57 -12.42 7.51
C HIS A 2 21.23 -11.52 8.70
N ILE A 3 21.95 -10.41 8.86
CA ILE A 3 21.77 -9.45 9.93
C ILE A 3 21.64 -8.07 9.29
N SER A 4 20.52 -7.41 9.51
CA SER A 4 20.32 -6.01 9.12
C SER A 4 20.05 -5.15 10.35
N ASN A 5 20.58 -3.95 10.36
CA ASN A 5 20.29 -2.94 11.37
C ASN A 5 20.00 -1.60 10.70
N LYS A 6 19.07 -0.84 11.29
CA LYS A 6 18.83 0.56 10.95
C LYS A 6 18.88 1.36 12.24
N THR A 7 19.73 2.38 12.26
CA THR A 7 19.84 3.34 13.35
C THR A 7 19.59 4.72 12.78
N GLY A 8 18.73 5.51 13.40
CA GLY A 8 18.38 6.82 12.87
C GLY A 8 17.75 7.72 13.91
N LEU A 9 17.58 8.98 13.53
CA LEU A 9 16.89 10.03 14.26
C LEU A 9 15.90 10.70 13.32
N ALA A 10 14.64 10.79 13.73
CA ALA A 10 13.60 11.54 13.03
C ALA A 10 13.08 12.65 13.97
N ILE A 11 12.90 13.84 13.40
CA ILE A 11 12.33 15.00 14.09
C ILE A 11 11.28 15.60 13.19
N ASP A 12 10.04 15.65 13.66
CA ASP A 12 8.92 16.26 12.96
C ASP A 12 8.37 17.41 13.79
N ALA A 13 8.07 18.53 13.13
CA ALA A 13 7.48 19.71 13.74
C ALA A 13 6.29 20.22 12.94
N THR A 14 5.27 20.64 13.65
CA THR A 14 4.08 21.24 13.04
C THR A 14 3.82 22.58 13.69
N PHE A 15 3.60 23.62 12.86
CA PHE A 15 3.36 24.99 13.28
C PHE A 15 2.02 25.46 12.70
N SER A 16 1.15 26.02 13.55
CA SER A 16 -0.09 26.66 13.11
C SER A 16 0.07 28.18 13.16
N SER A 17 -0.42 28.85 12.13
CA SER A 17 -0.43 30.32 12.01
C SER A 17 -1.76 30.80 11.48
N SER A 18 -1.97 32.12 11.41
CA SER A 18 -3.13 32.73 10.76
C SER A 18 -3.21 32.43 9.26
N PHE A 19 -2.09 32.07 8.63
CA PHE A 19 -2.02 31.76 7.19
C PHE A 19 -2.22 30.27 6.87
N GLY A 20 -2.19 29.39 7.90
CA GLY A 20 -2.31 27.96 7.68
C GLY A 20 -1.47 27.12 8.64
N LYS A 21 -1.17 25.89 8.21
CA LYS A 21 -0.42 24.91 8.98
C LYS A 21 0.82 24.47 8.21
N SER A 22 2.01 24.62 8.82
CA SER A 22 3.27 24.17 8.23
C SER A 22 3.73 22.88 8.88
N GLY A 23 4.25 21.96 8.06
CA GLY A 23 4.96 20.77 8.48
C GLY A 23 6.42 20.83 8.03
N LEU A 24 7.32 20.42 8.92
CA LEU A 24 8.75 20.27 8.66
C LEU A 24 9.21 18.95 9.28
N GLY A 25 10.00 18.15 8.56
CA GLY A 25 10.59 16.95 9.12
C GLY A 25 11.98 16.66 8.59
N ILE A 26 12.81 16.10 9.44
CA ILE A 26 14.17 15.65 9.15
C ILE A 26 14.29 14.21 9.61
N ASP A 27 14.79 13.31 8.74
CA ASP A 27 15.14 11.92 9.08
C ASP A 27 16.59 11.66 8.61
N VAL A 28 17.40 11.17 9.52
CA VAL A 28 18.78 10.73 9.24
C VAL A 28 18.91 9.28 9.66
N ALA A 29 19.34 8.42 8.76
CA ALA A 29 19.47 7.00 9.05
C ALA A 29 20.78 6.41 8.51
N HIS A 30 21.32 5.46 9.27
CA HIS A 30 22.38 4.55 8.86
C HIS A 30 21.81 3.12 8.77
N ILE A 31 21.92 2.52 7.60
CA ILE A 31 21.45 1.17 7.31
C ILE A 31 22.66 0.28 7.10
N GLY A 32 22.81 -0.75 7.92
CA GLY A 32 23.88 -1.76 7.83
C GLY A 32 23.31 -3.13 7.47
N LEU A 33 24.02 -3.87 6.65
CA LEU A 33 23.73 -5.25 6.30
C LEU A 33 25.00 -6.10 6.38
N LYS A 34 24.91 -7.25 7.04
CA LYS A 34 25.92 -8.30 7.01
C LYS A 34 25.25 -9.62 6.62
N SER A 35 25.62 -10.19 5.49
CA SER A 35 24.98 -11.37 4.92
C SER A 35 25.98 -12.26 4.20
N ASN A 36 25.78 -13.59 4.28
CA ASN A 36 26.59 -14.55 3.55
C ASN A 36 26.43 -14.41 2.02
N ASN A 37 25.25 -14.01 1.56
CA ASN A 37 24.94 -13.85 0.14
C ASN A 37 25.20 -12.42 -0.36
N LEU A 38 24.78 -11.39 0.40
CA LEU A 38 24.85 -10.00 -0.01
C LEU A 38 26.15 -9.30 0.40
N GLY A 39 27.00 -9.96 1.23
CA GLY A 39 28.22 -9.37 1.79
C GLY A 39 27.93 -8.36 2.90
N THR A 40 28.88 -7.46 3.15
CA THR A 40 28.73 -6.35 4.10
C THR A 40 28.43 -5.07 3.34
N ARG A 41 27.29 -4.44 3.64
CA ARG A 41 26.79 -3.23 2.96
C ARG A 41 26.41 -2.17 3.97
N LYS A 42 26.52 -0.92 3.55
CA LYS A 42 26.12 0.25 4.34
C LYS A 42 25.48 1.28 3.44
N ARG A 43 24.43 1.94 3.93
CA ARG A 43 23.78 3.08 3.29
C ARG A 43 23.49 4.14 4.33
N GLN A 44 23.76 5.39 3.97
CA GLN A 44 23.37 6.56 4.73
C GLN A 44 22.23 7.25 4.00
N GLN A 45 21.24 7.69 4.75
CA GLN A 45 20.08 8.39 4.25
C GLN A 45 19.90 9.69 5.03
N PHE A 46 19.60 10.76 4.33
CA PHE A 46 19.10 12.01 4.86
C PHE A 46 17.83 12.38 4.12
N LEU A 47 16.77 12.72 4.85
CA LEU A 47 15.50 13.22 4.34
C LEU A 47 15.20 14.56 5.00
N LEU A 48 14.81 15.54 4.20
CA LEU A 48 14.17 16.78 4.63
C LEU A 48 12.85 16.91 3.91
N PHE A 49 11.75 17.20 4.62
CA PHE A 49 10.51 17.61 3.98
C PHE A 49 9.98 18.92 4.54
N VAL A 50 9.30 19.68 3.72
CA VAL A 50 8.60 20.91 4.07
C VAL A 50 7.27 20.93 3.33
N GLU A 51 6.21 21.26 4.04
CA GLU A 51 4.89 21.47 3.46
C GLU A 51 4.18 22.64 4.14
N HIS A 52 3.24 23.26 3.46
CA HIS A 52 2.38 24.26 4.05
C HIS A 52 0.96 24.14 3.51
N GLN A 53 0.00 23.98 4.42
CA GLN A 53 -1.43 23.96 4.12
C GLN A 53 -2.01 25.38 4.22
N PHE A 54 -2.39 25.94 3.10
CA PHE A 54 -3.15 27.18 3.02
C PHE A 54 -4.65 26.91 3.09
N TRP A 55 -5.38 27.77 3.77
CA TRP A 55 -6.84 27.74 3.80
C TRP A 55 -7.43 29.03 3.23
N PHE A 56 -8.48 28.87 2.41
CA PHE A 56 -9.19 29.96 1.80
C PHE A 56 -10.70 29.81 2.03
N TYR A 57 -11.46 30.88 1.91
CA TYR A 57 -12.92 30.90 2.00
C TYR A 57 -13.47 30.16 3.24
N ASN A 58 -13.04 30.57 4.44
CA ASN A 58 -13.44 29.94 5.71
C ASN A 58 -13.15 28.43 5.74
N HIS A 59 -11.97 28.01 5.28
CA HIS A 59 -11.51 26.63 5.22
C HIS A 59 -12.22 25.73 4.19
N GLN A 60 -13.08 26.29 3.33
CA GLN A 60 -13.71 25.50 2.26
C GLN A 60 -12.69 25.02 1.21
N ILE A 61 -11.64 25.79 0.97
CA ILE A 61 -10.57 25.41 0.05
C ILE A 61 -9.29 25.22 0.86
N SER A 62 -8.62 24.10 0.66
CA SER A 62 -7.27 23.82 1.17
C SER A 62 -6.32 23.56 0.01
N VAL A 63 -5.11 24.12 0.07
CA VAL A 63 -4.03 23.85 -0.88
C VAL A 63 -2.76 23.58 -0.07
N THR A 64 -2.13 22.43 -0.27
CA THR A 64 -0.97 22.00 0.48
C THR A 64 0.17 21.65 -0.48
N PRO A 65 0.96 22.63 -0.97
CA PRO A 65 2.21 22.32 -1.64
C PRO A 65 3.22 21.79 -0.63
N GLY A 66 4.03 20.85 -1.08
CA GLY A 66 5.09 20.24 -0.30
C GLY A 66 6.25 19.80 -1.17
N ILE A 67 7.42 19.68 -0.57
CA ILE A 67 8.60 19.10 -1.19
C ILE A 67 9.36 18.28 -0.17
N ALA A 68 9.77 17.07 -0.58
CA ALA A 68 10.75 16.28 0.14
C ALA A 68 12.06 16.20 -0.66
N VAL A 69 13.19 16.25 0.04
CA VAL A 69 14.52 16.10 -0.53
C VAL A 69 15.24 14.97 0.19
N ASN A 70 15.65 13.97 -0.57
CA ASN A 70 16.37 12.80 -0.07
C ASN A 70 17.81 12.80 -0.59
N TYR A 71 18.73 12.40 0.29
CA TYR A 71 20.10 12.06 -0.06
C TYR A 71 20.42 10.64 0.34
N PHE A 72 21.02 9.91 -0.58
CA PHE A 72 21.61 8.59 -0.32
C PHE A 72 23.08 8.62 -0.73
N ASN A 73 23.97 8.10 0.11
CA ASN A 73 25.40 8.10 -0.19
C ASN A 73 25.76 7.31 -1.45
N ASP A 74 24.91 6.39 -1.89
CA ASP A 74 25.09 5.54 -3.07
C ASP A 74 24.26 5.96 -4.29
N PHE A 75 23.27 6.87 -4.12
CA PHE A 75 22.39 7.32 -5.21
C PHE A 75 22.29 8.86 -5.33
N GLY A 76 22.88 9.62 -4.40
CA GLY A 76 22.90 11.09 -4.46
C GLY A 76 21.59 11.74 -4.01
N TRP A 77 21.34 12.96 -4.50
CA TRP A 77 20.21 13.81 -4.13
C TRP A 77 19.01 13.61 -5.04
N HIS A 78 17.83 13.57 -4.44
CA HIS A 78 16.55 13.43 -5.14
C HIS A 78 15.50 14.32 -4.49
N ASN A 79 14.64 14.96 -5.29
CA ASN A 79 13.59 15.85 -4.85
C ASN A 79 12.22 15.35 -5.31
N PHE A 80 11.22 15.51 -4.43
CA PHE A 80 9.86 15.00 -4.59
C PHE A 80 8.87 16.12 -4.28
N PRO A 81 8.55 16.98 -5.28
CA PRO A 81 7.46 17.92 -5.11
C PRO A 81 6.11 17.20 -5.11
N GLY A 82 5.18 17.74 -4.34
CA GLY A 82 3.81 17.28 -4.28
C GLY A 82 2.85 18.41 -3.97
N MET A 83 1.58 18.21 -4.22
CA MET A 83 0.53 19.17 -3.93
C MET A 83 -0.79 18.44 -3.68
N ASP A 84 -1.45 18.78 -2.57
CA ASP A 84 -2.83 18.40 -2.28
C ASP A 84 -3.74 19.60 -2.40
N VAL A 85 -4.93 19.40 -2.98
CA VAL A 85 -5.99 20.40 -3.08
C VAL A 85 -7.28 19.78 -2.55
N GLY A 86 -8.01 20.50 -1.71
CA GLY A 86 -9.31 20.06 -1.22
C GLY A 86 -10.35 21.17 -1.33
N LEU A 87 -11.55 20.82 -1.77
CA LEU A 87 -12.71 21.69 -1.85
C LEU A 87 -13.87 21.06 -1.09
N GLU A 88 -14.30 21.68 0.00
CA GLU A 88 -15.53 21.32 0.71
C GLU A 88 -16.71 22.04 0.08
N ILE A 89 -17.52 21.31 -0.72
CA ILE A 89 -18.65 21.87 -1.47
C ILE A 89 -19.81 22.21 -0.53
N VAL A 90 -20.10 21.29 0.36
CA VAL A 90 -21.04 21.41 1.47
C VAL A 90 -20.46 20.66 2.67
N PRO A 91 -20.93 20.94 3.91
CA PRO A 91 -20.46 20.19 5.07
C PRO A 91 -20.48 18.67 4.84
N ASN A 92 -19.36 18.02 5.07
CA ASN A 92 -19.18 16.56 4.90
C ASN A 92 -19.13 16.05 3.45
N LEU A 93 -19.03 16.90 2.45
CA LEU A 93 -18.78 16.53 1.05
C LEU A 93 -17.56 17.30 0.53
N ARG A 94 -16.47 16.58 0.33
CA ARG A 94 -15.18 17.11 -0.12
C ARG A 94 -14.79 16.49 -1.45
N ILE A 95 -14.41 17.32 -2.42
CA ILE A 95 -13.62 16.92 -3.58
C ILE A 95 -12.16 17.18 -3.25
N TYR A 96 -11.28 16.29 -3.65
CA TYR A 96 -9.85 16.47 -3.46
C TYR A 96 -9.07 16.07 -4.71
N GLY A 97 -7.88 16.63 -4.84
CA GLY A 97 -6.90 16.24 -5.84
C GLY A 97 -5.53 16.15 -5.22
N ASN A 98 -4.73 15.20 -5.70
CA ASN A 98 -3.36 14.97 -5.26
C ASN A 98 -2.45 14.86 -6.49
N LEU A 99 -1.29 15.50 -6.41
CA LEU A 99 -0.19 15.36 -7.37
C LEU A 99 1.08 15.07 -6.58
N GLY A 100 1.82 14.03 -6.92
CA GLY A 100 3.02 13.72 -6.16
C GLY A 100 4.01 12.84 -6.90
N TYR A 101 5.28 13.11 -6.66
CA TYR A 101 6.37 12.26 -7.08
C TYR A 101 6.75 11.28 -5.97
N THR A 102 7.07 10.06 -6.35
CA THR A 102 7.59 9.00 -5.50
C THR A 102 8.91 8.48 -6.03
N TYR A 103 9.70 7.90 -5.14
CA TYR A 103 11.04 7.43 -5.47
C TYR A 103 11.40 6.22 -4.60
N ARG A 104 12.09 5.25 -5.21
CA ARG A 104 12.60 4.09 -4.51
C ARG A 104 14.02 3.76 -4.97
N VAL A 105 14.99 3.82 -4.07
CA VAL A 105 16.34 3.32 -4.37
C VAL A 105 16.34 1.79 -4.40
N PRO A 106 17.15 1.16 -5.28
CA PRO A 106 17.33 -0.28 -5.30
C PRO A 106 17.73 -0.80 -3.92
N THR A 107 17.15 -1.93 -3.51
CA THR A 107 17.54 -2.60 -2.26
C THR A 107 18.90 -3.29 -2.42
N PHE A 108 19.54 -3.64 -1.30
CA PHE A 108 20.75 -4.45 -1.37
C PHE A 108 20.52 -5.82 -2.02
N THR A 109 19.29 -6.34 -1.93
CA THR A 109 18.89 -7.57 -2.62
C THR A 109 18.85 -7.35 -4.14
N ASP A 110 18.23 -6.28 -4.60
CA ASP A 110 18.16 -5.96 -6.03
C ASP A 110 19.56 -5.79 -6.64
N LEU A 111 20.48 -5.20 -5.87
CA LEU A 111 21.83 -4.89 -6.35
C LEU A 111 22.80 -6.08 -6.29
N PHE A 112 22.72 -6.93 -5.24
CA PHE A 112 23.82 -7.83 -4.90
C PHE A 112 23.41 -9.29 -4.68
N TYR A 113 22.10 -9.61 -4.70
CA TYR A 113 21.66 -10.98 -4.48
C TYR A 113 22.12 -11.90 -5.61
N GLN A 114 22.55 -13.10 -5.24
CA GLN A 114 22.91 -14.13 -6.21
C GLN A 114 22.63 -15.52 -5.64
N ASP A 115 21.86 -16.31 -6.37
CA ASP A 115 21.68 -17.74 -6.13
C ASP A 115 21.61 -18.51 -7.45
N ARG A 116 21.11 -19.76 -7.41
CA ARG A 116 21.03 -20.63 -8.59
C ARG A 116 19.98 -20.20 -9.60
N THR A 117 19.06 -19.34 -9.22
CA THR A 117 17.89 -18.94 -10.01
C THR A 117 17.80 -17.45 -10.26
N THR A 118 18.53 -16.63 -9.47
CA THR A 118 18.35 -15.19 -9.44
C THR A 118 19.68 -14.48 -9.29
N ILE A 119 19.86 -13.38 -10.03
CA ILE A 119 21.03 -12.51 -9.96
C ILE A 119 20.58 -11.04 -9.84
N GLY A 120 21.19 -10.32 -8.90
CA GLY A 120 21.04 -8.86 -8.76
C GLY A 120 21.82 -8.08 -9.81
N ASN A 121 21.58 -6.79 -9.89
CA ASN A 121 22.24 -5.90 -10.85
C ASN A 121 22.72 -4.62 -10.14
N LYS A 122 24.05 -4.42 -10.13
CA LYS A 122 24.67 -3.25 -9.48
C LYS A 122 24.46 -1.93 -10.23
N ASN A 123 24.03 -2.01 -11.49
CA ASN A 123 23.81 -0.86 -12.36
C ASN A 123 22.35 -0.39 -12.36
N LEU A 124 21.54 -0.85 -11.42
CA LEU A 124 20.17 -0.39 -11.29
C LEU A 124 20.08 1.08 -10.94
N GLU A 125 19.19 1.75 -11.64
CA GLU A 125 18.78 3.11 -11.34
C GLU A 125 17.58 3.09 -10.37
N PRO A 126 17.39 4.17 -9.60
CA PRO A 126 16.21 4.29 -8.77
C PRO A 126 14.91 4.36 -9.60
N GLU A 127 13.86 3.78 -9.03
CA GLU A 127 12.52 3.93 -9.59
C GLU A 127 11.97 5.32 -9.28
N THR A 128 11.23 5.89 -10.20
CA THR A 128 10.45 7.10 -9.99
C THR A 128 9.00 6.87 -10.37
N GLY A 129 8.09 7.56 -9.69
CA GLY A 129 6.67 7.52 -10.02
C GLY A 129 6.06 8.91 -9.90
N PHE A 130 5.18 9.26 -10.83
CA PHE A 130 4.35 10.44 -10.74
C PHE A 130 2.90 10.01 -10.71
N THR A 131 2.18 10.41 -9.66
CA THR A 131 0.77 10.08 -9.45
C THR A 131 -0.07 11.35 -9.51
N LYS A 132 -1.19 11.27 -10.20
CA LYS A 132 -2.28 12.26 -10.21
C LYS A 132 -3.53 11.55 -9.73
N GLU A 133 -4.20 12.11 -8.76
CA GLU A 133 -5.43 11.56 -8.20
C GLU A 133 -6.49 12.64 -8.08
N ILE A 134 -7.73 12.27 -8.33
CA ILE A 134 -8.92 13.06 -7.99
C ILE A 134 -9.91 12.16 -7.28
N GLY A 135 -10.54 12.69 -6.23
CA GLY A 135 -11.51 11.90 -5.48
C GLY A 135 -12.60 12.74 -4.84
N VAL A 136 -13.60 12.02 -4.36
CA VAL A 136 -14.74 12.57 -3.60
C VAL A 136 -14.85 11.79 -2.31
N GLN A 137 -14.95 12.52 -1.21
CA GLN A 137 -15.20 11.99 0.11
C GLN A 137 -16.49 12.56 0.66
N MET A 138 -17.39 11.70 1.11
CA MET A 138 -18.64 12.08 1.79
C MET A 138 -18.73 11.37 3.13
N THR A 139 -19.08 12.12 4.18
CA THR A 139 -19.36 11.57 5.50
C THR A 139 -20.71 12.09 5.99
N ARG A 140 -21.70 11.23 6.17
CA ARG A 140 -23.02 11.60 6.71
C ARG A 140 -23.41 10.67 7.85
N GLY A 141 -23.19 11.13 9.08
CA GLY A 141 -23.36 10.31 10.27
C GLY A 141 -22.42 9.11 10.24
N LYS A 142 -22.95 7.91 10.18
CA LYS A 142 -22.18 6.66 10.11
C LYS A 142 -21.91 6.18 8.67
N PHE A 143 -22.39 6.90 7.67
CA PHE A 143 -22.20 6.58 6.26
C PHE A 143 -21.00 7.33 5.71
N ILE A 144 -20.02 6.59 5.21
CA ILE A 144 -18.79 7.11 4.63
C ILE A 144 -18.67 6.56 3.21
N VAL A 145 -18.42 7.44 2.26
CA VAL A 145 -18.13 7.09 0.85
C VAL A 145 -16.84 7.78 0.44
N ASN A 146 -15.92 7.00 -0.14
CA ASN A 146 -14.74 7.52 -0.82
C ASN A 146 -14.72 6.95 -2.23
N LEU A 147 -14.57 7.81 -3.22
CA LEU A 147 -14.39 7.45 -4.62
C LEU A 147 -13.15 8.18 -5.13
N ALA A 148 -12.28 7.49 -5.83
CA ALA A 148 -11.08 8.07 -6.41
C ALA A 148 -10.81 7.50 -7.79
N ALA A 149 -10.19 8.34 -8.64
CA ALA A 149 -9.58 7.94 -9.88
C ALA A 149 -8.15 8.45 -9.90
N PHE A 150 -7.20 7.63 -10.32
CA PHE A 150 -5.81 8.02 -10.38
C PHE A 150 -5.13 7.52 -11.65
N ASP A 151 -4.10 8.25 -12.04
CA ASP A 151 -3.14 7.88 -13.08
C ASP A 151 -1.72 7.94 -12.48
N ARG A 152 -0.98 6.85 -12.61
CA ARG A 152 0.38 6.73 -12.13
C ARG A 152 1.30 6.33 -13.27
N GLN A 153 2.34 7.12 -13.49
CA GLN A 153 3.43 6.83 -14.41
C GLN A 153 4.65 6.44 -13.60
N ALA A 154 5.09 5.19 -13.71
CA ALA A 154 6.29 4.70 -13.07
C ALA A 154 7.38 4.48 -14.11
N SER A 155 8.58 5.01 -13.84
CA SER A 155 9.76 4.88 -14.70
C SER A 155 10.86 4.15 -13.96
N ASN A 156 11.72 3.45 -14.69
CA ASN A 156 12.81 2.65 -14.15
C ASN A 156 12.35 1.62 -13.11
N LEU A 157 11.14 1.09 -13.26
CA LEU A 157 10.59 0.09 -12.34
C LEU A 157 11.54 -1.10 -12.25
N ILE A 158 11.94 -1.50 -11.06
CA ILE A 158 12.83 -2.62 -10.84
C ILE A 158 12.01 -3.91 -10.80
N ASP A 159 12.26 -4.79 -11.74
CA ASP A 159 11.67 -6.12 -11.79
C ASP A 159 12.73 -7.18 -12.07
N TYR A 160 12.40 -8.42 -11.72
CA TYR A 160 13.21 -9.59 -12.08
C TYR A 160 12.66 -10.17 -13.38
N VAL A 161 13.49 -10.12 -14.41
CA VAL A 161 13.12 -10.50 -15.78
C VAL A 161 14.06 -11.55 -16.32
N LYS A 162 13.63 -12.27 -17.36
CA LYS A 162 14.45 -13.18 -18.13
C LYS A 162 13.96 -13.27 -19.58
N GLU A 163 14.87 -13.60 -20.50
CA GLU A 163 14.55 -13.76 -21.93
C GLU A 163 13.99 -15.14 -22.25
N LYS A 164 14.56 -16.17 -21.63
CA LYS A 164 14.17 -17.58 -21.86
C LYS A 164 13.77 -18.21 -20.52
N GLU A 165 12.97 -19.25 -20.58
CA GLU A 165 12.53 -19.99 -19.40
C GLU A 165 13.70 -20.57 -18.60
N THR A 166 14.77 -20.95 -19.25
CA THR A 166 16.00 -21.53 -18.66
C THR A 166 16.95 -20.50 -18.03
N ASP A 167 16.77 -19.22 -18.33
CA ASP A 167 17.66 -18.16 -17.86
C ASP A 167 17.45 -17.88 -16.36
N LEU A 168 18.46 -17.31 -15.74
CA LEU A 168 18.33 -16.77 -14.37
C LEU A 168 17.44 -15.52 -14.40
N TRP A 169 16.67 -15.34 -13.34
CA TRP A 169 15.99 -14.08 -13.09
C TRP A 169 17.02 -13.00 -12.79
N GLN A 170 17.04 -11.94 -13.57
CA GLN A 170 17.94 -10.82 -13.37
C GLN A 170 17.15 -9.56 -13.00
N ALA A 171 17.61 -8.86 -11.94
CA ALA A 171 17.08 -7.56 -11.59
C ALA A 171 17.40 -6.52 -12.68
N ASN A 172 16.39 -5.90 -13.27
CA ASN A 172 16.54 -4.88 -14.31
C ASN A 172 15.56 -3.73 -14.09
N ASN A 173 15.93 -2.54 -14.56
CA ASN A 173 14.97 -1.47 -14.72
C ASN A 173 14.14 -1.71 -15.97
N ILE A 174 12.82 -1.86 -15.81
CA ILE A 174 11.88 -1.89 -16.92
C ILE A 174 11.39 -0.46 -17.21
N ALA A 175 11.25 -0.12 -18.49
CA ALA A 175 11.24 1.28 -18.92
C ALA A 175 10.11 2.12 -18.33
N LEU A 176 8.85 1.70 -18.49
CA LEU A 176 7.69 2.51 -18.13
C LEU A 176 6.50 1.61 -17.79
N LEU A 177 5.80 1.92 -16.72
CA LEU A 177 4.50 1.33 -16.38
C LEU A 177 3.50 2.46 -16.14
N ASN A 178 2.46 2.54 -16.96
CA ASN A 178 1.34 3.43 -16.72
C ASN A 178 0.21 2.64 -16.07
N THR A 179 -0.28 3.10 -14.93
CA THR A 179 -1.39 2.49 -14.22
C THR A 179 -2.52 3.50 -14.09
N PHE A 180 -3.65 3.23 -14.72
CA PHE A 180 -4.91 3.90 -14.42
C PHE A 180 -5.68 3.11 -13.38
N GLY A 181 -6.22 3.76 -12.34
CA GLY A 181 -6.99 3.11 -11.29
C GLY A 181 -8.28 3.84 -10.94
N LEU A 182 -9.26 3.04 -10.53
CA LEU A 182 -10.50 3.50 -9.89
C LEU A 182 -10.63 2.80 -8.56
N GLU A 183 -10.96 3.57 -7.53
CA GLU A 183 -11.17 3.04 -6.18
C GLU A 183 -12.50 3.54 -5.63
N GLY A 184 -13.22 2.66 -4.94
CA GLY A 184 -14.45 2.96 -4.25
C GLY A 184 -14.50 2.28 -2.90
N LEU A 185 -14.89 3.02 -1.87
CA LEU A 185 -15.14 2.51 -0.51
C LEU A 185 -16.47 3.05 -0.01
N VAL A 186 -17.33 2.14 0.45
CA VAL A 186 -18.55 2.47 1.18
C VAL A 186 -18.49 1.78 2.53
N LYS A 187 -18.67 2.54 3.60
CA LYS A 187 -18.71 2.02 4.97
C LYS A 187 -19.90 2.60 5.71
N THR A 188 -20.64 1.77 6.42
CA THR A 188 -21.73 2.23 7.28
C THR A 188 -21.97 1.29 8.44
N ASP A 189 -22.47 1.88 9.54
CA ASP A 189 -23.01 1.15 10.66
C ASP A 189 -24.55 1.32 10.65
N TYR A 190 -25.29 0.24 10.78
CA TYR A 190 -26.75 0.22 10.81
C TYR A 190 -27.30 -0.78 11.82
N ARG A 191 -28.57 -0.71 12.12
CA ARG A 191 -29.24 -1.66 13.03
C ARG A 191 -30.35 -2.43 12.31
N ILE A 192 -30.31 -3.76 12.42
CA ILE A 192 -31.38 -4.68 12.00
C ILE A 192 -31.67 -5.62 13.16
N PHE A 193 -32.96 -5.81 13.49
CA PHE A 193 -33.41 -6.66 14.61
C PHE A 193 -32.67 -6.35 15.92
N GLN A 194 -32.48 -5.05 16.23
CA GLN A 194 -31.77 -4.54 17.40
C GLN A 194 -30.28 -4.93 17.48
N LYS A 195 -29.73 -5.57 16.44
CA LYS A 195 -28.28 -5.88 16.35
C LYS A 195 -27.55 -4.80 15.59
N GLN A 196 -26.37 -4.46 16.08
CA GLN A 196 -25.49 -3.54 15.40
C GLN A 196 -24.76 -4.26 14.26
N HIS A 197 -24.86 -3.71 13.07
CA HIS A 197 -24.16 -4.18 11.88
C HIS A 197 -23.18 -3.13 11.42
N ARG A 198 -22.01 -3.58 11.00
CA ARG A 198 -21.02 -2.76 10.27
C ARG A 198 -20.73 -3.44 8.95
N ILE A 199 -20.90 -2.71 7.86
CA ILE A 199 -20.54 -3.17 6.53
C ILE A 199 -19.50 -2.24 5.91
N GLU A 200 -18.54 -2.83 5.24
CA GLU A 200 -17.54 -2.14 4.42
C GLU A 200 -17.46 -2.85 3.07
N ILE A 201 -17.65 -2.10 1.99
CA ILE A 201 -17.55 -2.57 0.62
C ILE A 201 -16.46 -1.75 -0.05
N ALA A 202 -15.45 -2.42 -0.57
CA ALA A 202 -14.36 -1.80 -1.31
C ALA A 202 -14.22 -2.43 -2.69
N TYR A 203 -13.93 -1.61 -3.68
CA TYR A 203 -13.64 -2.04 -5.03
C TYR A 203 -12.46 -1.25 -5.58
N THR A 204 -11.52 -1.96 -6.21
CA THR A 204 -10.39 -1.39 -6.92
C THR A 204 -10.35 -1.98 -8.33
N TYR A 205 -10.24 -1.12 -9.31
CA TYR A 205 -9.95 -1.46 -10.70
C TYR A 205 -8.61 -0.87 -11.09
N LEU A 206 -7.74 -1.67 -11.70
CA LEU A 206 -6.44 -1.24 -12.21
C LEU A 206 -6.32 -1.64 -13.68
N LYS A 207 -5.82 -0.72 -14.48
CA LYS A 207 -5.42 -0.97 -15.86
C LYS A 207 -3.96 -0.58 -16.02
N ASP A 208 -3.11 -1.58 -16.17
CA ASP A 208 -1.69 -1.40 -16.39
C ASP A 208 -1.35 -1.45 -17.86
N GLU A 209 -0.57 -0.49 -18.31
CA GLU A 209 -0.01 -0.43 -19.67
C GLU A 209 1.52 -0.41 -19.52
N LEU A 210 2.13 -1.56 -19.77
CA LEU A 210 3.58 -1.69 -19.77
C LEU A 210 4.11 -1.08 -21.09
N GLY A 211 5.00 -0.10 -20.98
CA GLY A 211 5.77 0.40 -22.11
C GLY A 211 6.57 -0.73 -22.74
N GLN A 212 7.19 -0.48 -23.88
CA GLN A 212 7.89 -1.52 -24.67
C GLN A 212 8.86 -2.33 -23.79
N SER A 213 8.37 -3.44 -23.25
CA SER A 213 9.22 -4.47 -22.66
C SER A 213 9.48 -5.51 -23.73
N THR A 214 10.74 -5.67 -24.10
CA THR A 214 11.18 -6.73 -25.03
C THR A 214 11.31 -8.08 -24.33
N LEU A 215 11.12 -8.13 -23.00
CA LEU A 215 11.38 -9.33 -22.19
C LEU A 215 10.08 -10.09 -21.91
N PRO A 216 9.99 -11.37 -22.32
CA PRO A 216 8.76 -12.14 -22.24
C PRO A 216 8.40 -12.60 -20.83
N PHE A 217 9.36 -12.60 -19.89
CA PHE A 217 9.14 -13.05 -18.53
C PHE A 217 9.46 -11.94 -17.52
N SER A 218 8.49 -11.60 -16.67
CA SER A 218 8.60 -10.65 -15.58
C SER A 218 7.93 -11.25 -14.33
N ARG A 219 8.49 -11.00 -13.15
CA ARG A 219 7.92 -11.54 -11.90
C ARG A 219 6.72 -10.73 -11.39
N TYR A 220 6.72 -9.42 -11.59
CA TYR A 220 5.77 -8.52 -10.94
C TYR A 220 4.88 -7.78 -11.92
N ALA A 221 5.45 -7.20 -12.98
CA ALA A 221 4.74 -6.28 -13.85
C ALA A 221 3.69 -6.93 -14.75
N ILE A 222 3.85 -8.21 -15.11
CA ILE A 222 2.98 -8.90 -16.08
C ILE A 222 1.71 -9.48 -15.44
N ASN A 223 1.71 -9.76 -14.13
CA ASN A 223 0.56 -10.34 -13.42
C ASN A 223 -0.01 -9.39 -12.38
N SER A 224 -0.36 -8.20 -12.81
CA SER A 224 -0.97 -7.19 -11.94
C SER A 224 -2.43 -7.51 -11.60
N LEU A 225 -2.90 -6.93 -10.51
CA LEU A 225 -4.29 -6.98 -10.09
C LEU A 225 -5.12 -6.14 -11.08
N LYS A 226 -6.23 -6.67 -11.57
CA LYS A 226 -7.15 -5.97 -12.47
C LYS A 226 -8.45 -5.57 -11.78
N HIS A 227 -9.06 -6.51 -11.08
CA HIS A 227 -10.25 -6.29 -10.28
C HIS A 227 -10.06 -6.83 -8.87
N HIS A 228 -10.38 -6.03 -7.87
CA HIS A 228 -10.38 -6.45 -6.47
C HIS A 228 -11.64 -5.94 -5.78
N PHE A 229 -12.47 -6.85 -5.31
CA PHE A 229 -13.70 -6.55 -4.60
C PHE A 229 -13.66 -7.19 -3.23
N ILE A 230 -13.97 -6.40 -2.19
CA ILE A 230 -13.98 -6.85 -0.79
C ILE A 230 -15.30 -6.44 -0.15
N ILE A 231 -15.96 -7.38 0.50
CA ILE A 231 -17.06 -7.10 1.43
C ILE A 231 -16.63 -7.57 2.81
N LYS A 232 -16.73 -6.68 3.80
CA LYS A 232 -16.58 -7.02 5.22
C LYS A 232 -17.91 -6.76 5.92
N GLN A 233 -18.39 -7.71 6.68
CA GLN A 233 -19.60 -7.59 7.49
C GLN A 233 -19.28 -8.04 8.90
N PHE A 234 -19.62 -7.19 9.88
CA PHE A 234 -19.54 -7.51 11.29
C PHE A 234 -20.91 -7.35 11.92
N ILE A 235 -21.29 -8.28 12.80
CA ILE A 235 -22.58 -8.29 13.49
C ILE A 235 -22.31 -8.44 14.99
N GLU A 236 -22.74 -7.43 15.77
CA GLU A 236 -22.73 -7.48 17.23
C GLU A 236 -24.05 -8.10 17.72
N TRP A 237 -24.02 -9.35 18.13
CA TRP A 237 -25.20 -10.08 18.61
C TRP A 237 -25.62 -9.66 20.02
N GLY A 238 -24.74 -8.97 20.73
CA GLY A 238 -24.88 -8.43 22.08
C GLY A 238 -23.55 -7.87 22.54
N ALA A 239 -23.43 -7.55 23.83
CA ALA A 239 -22.20 -7.01 24.40
C ALA A 239 -20.99 -7.98 24.32
N GLN A 240 -21.26 -9.27 24.19
CA GLN A 240 -20.25 -10.33 24.34
C GLN A 240 -19.86 -11.00 23.01
N PHE A 241 -20.74 -11.03 22.01
CA PHE A 241 -20.50 -11.76 20.78
C PHE A 241 -20.47 -10.86 19.57
N THR A 242 -19.43 -11.01 18.76
CA THR A 242 -19.33 -10.38 17.44
C THR A 242 -18.93 -11.45 16.43
N THR A 243 -19.68 -11.54 15.34
CA THR A 243 -19.29 -12.35 14.19
C THR A 243 -18.85 -11.45 13.04
N GLY A 244 -17.88 -11.91 12.29
CA GLY A 244 -17.40 -11.23 11.10
C GLY A 244 -17.25 -12.20 9.94
N PHE A 245 -17.49 -11.72 8.74
CA PHE A 245 -17.08 -12.40 7.53
C PHE A 245 -16.45 -11.41 6.54
N VAL A 246 -15.51 -11.89 5.77
CA VAL A 246 -14.84 -11.15 4.74
C VAL A 246 -14.85 -11.98 3.47
N LEU A 247 -15.51 -11.46 2.45
CA LEU A 247 -15.46 -12.01 1.10
C LEU A 247 -14.52 -11.16 0.25
N LYS A 248 -13.54 -11.81 -0.38
CA LYS A 248 -12.62 -11.21 -1.34
C LYS A 248 -12.82 -11.86 -2.69
N HIS A 249 -12.89 -11.06 -3.72
CA HIS A 249 -12.81 -11.50 -5.12
C HIS A 249 -11.66 -10.76 -5.79
N ALA A 250 -10.78 -11.49 -6.45
CA ALA A 250 -9.66 -10.91 -7.17
C ALA A 250 -9.55 -11.52 -8.57
N GLU A 251 -9.33 -10.65 -9.54
CA GLU A 251 -8.96 -10.98 -10.92
C GLU A 251 -7.63 -10.31 -11.23
N ARG A 252 -6.70 -11.06 -11.80
CA ARG A 252 -5.40 -10.57 -12.25
C ARG A 252 -5.34 -10.56 -13.76
N THR A 253 -4.34 -9.91 -14.33
CA THR A 253 -4.11 -9.88 -15.77
C THR A 253 -3.82 -11.27 -16.34
N GLN A 254 -3.27 -12.15 -15.52
CA GLN A 254 -3.05 -13.55 -15.87
C GLN A 254 -3.63 -14.48 -14.80
N GLY A 255 -4.12 -15.64 -15.19
CA GLY A 255 -4.72 -16.64 -14.33
C GLY A 255 -6.24 -16.52 -14.19
N ASN A 256 -6.82 -17.43 -13.44
CA ASN A 256 -8.26 -17.43 -13.18
C ASN A 256 -8.61 -16.52 -12.01
N PRO A 257 -9.75 -15.83 -12.06
CA PRO A 257 -10.24 -15.10 -10.90
C PRO A 257 -10.55 -16.07 -9.76
N TYR A 258 -10.40 -15.59 -8.52
CA TYR A 258 -10.63 -16.40 -7.33
C TYR A 258 -11.44 -15.65 -6.27
N GLN A 259 -12.05 -16.42 -5.36
CA GLN A 259 -12.79 -15.90 -4.23
C GLN A 259 -12.28 -16.55 -2.94
N VAL A 260 -12.15 -15.74 -1.90
CA VAL A 260 -11.75 -16.20 -0.56
C VAL A 260 -12.78 -15.71 0.45
N LEU A 261 -13.28 -16.62 1.28
CA LEU A 261 -14.19 -16.31 2.38
C LEU A 261 -13.50 -16.60 3.71
N ASP A 262 -13.41 -15.56 4.53
CA ASP A 262 -12.90 -15.65 5.90
C ASP A 262 -14.04 -15.43 6.89
N LEU A 263 -14.05 -16.19 8.00
CA LEU A 263 -15.02 -16.06 9.10
C LEU A 263 -14.29 -15.76 10.41
N SER A 264 -14.92 -14.96 11.28
CA SER A 264 -14.44 -14.71 12.63
C SER A 264 -15.56 -14.72 13.64
N LEU A 265 -15.24 -15.16 14.85
CA LEU A 265 -16.07 -15.08 16.04
C LEU A 265 -15.25 -14.52 17.19
N ASP A 266 -15.68 -13.40 17.73
CA ASP A 266 -15.14 -12.81 18.96
C ASP A 266 -16.15 -13.01 20.10
N TRP A 267 -15.68 -13.59 21.20
CA TRP A 267 -16.47 -13.78 22.43
C TRP A 267 -15.73 -13.20 23.62
N ARG A 268 -16.39 -12.27 24.33
CA ARG A 268 -15.88 -11.65 25.56
C ARG A 268 -16.64 -12.17 26.77
N PHE A 269 -15.93 -12.73 27.72
CA PHE A 269 -16.48 -13.23 28.96
C PHE A 269 -15.67 -12.72 30.18
N GLY A 270 -16.20 -11.73 30.88
CA GLY A 270 -15.48 -11.04 31.93
C GLY A 270 -14.20 -10.41 31.40
N LYS A 271 -13.05 -10.83 31.95
CA LYS A 271 -11.70 -10.40 31.53
C LYS A 271 -11.11 -11.26 30.40
N TRP A 272 -11.84 -12.28 29.92
CA TRP A 272 -11.39 -13.16 28.87
C TRP A 272 -11.93 -12.74 27.52
N THR A 273 -11.07 -12.82 26.50
CA THR A 273 -11.46 -12.67 25.09
C THR A 273 -11.04 -13.93 24.33
N PHE A 274 -12.00 -14.55 23.67
CA PHE A 274 -11.78 -15.70 22.80
C PHE A 274 -12.04 -15.26 21.36
N ARG A 275 -11.10 -15.47 20.47
CA ARG A 275 -11.26 -15.20 19.04
C ARG A 275 -10.97 -16.45 18.24
N GLY A 276 -11.98 -16.93 17.53
CA GLY A 276 -11.88 -17.97 16.51
C GLY A 276 -11.85 -17.35 15.12
N GLN A 277 -10.96 -17.80 14.25
CA GLN A 277 -10.88 -17.38 12.85
C GLN A 277 -10.75 -18.61 11.95
N ILE A 278 -11.47 -18.60 10.84
CA ILE A 278 -11.32 -19.57 9.76
C ILE A 278 -10.99 -18.75 8.51
N ASN A 279 -9.79 -18.92 7.99
CA ASN A 279 -9.36 -18.27 6.78
C ASN A 279 -9.56 -19.21 5.59
N ASN A 280 -9.91 -18.64 4.44
CA ASN A 280 -10.15 -19.38 3.21
C ASN A 280 -11.09 -20.59 3.39
N LEU A 281 -12.26 -20.36 4.00
CA LEU A 281 -13.27 -21.39 4.29
C LEU A 281 -13.62 -22.24 3.07
N LEU A 282 -13.59 -21.65 1.87
CA LEU A 282 -13.90 -22.31 0.60
C LEU A 282 -12.76 -23.22 0.11
N SER A 283 -11.62 -23.25 0.81
CA SER A 283 -10.39 -23.95 0.37
C SER A 283 -9.97 -23.63 -1.07
N THR A 284 -10.20 -22.38 -1.46
CA THR A 284 -9.83 -21.89 -2.80
C THR A 284 -8.31 -21.97 -2.99
N ARG A 285 -7.86 -22.56 -4.09
CA ARG A 285 -6.46 -22.56 -4.48
C ARG A 285 -6.16 -21.29 -5.27
N TYR A 286 -5.25 -20.46 -4.77
CA TYR A 286 -4.88 -19.22 -5.41
C TYR A 286 -3.45 -18.81 -5.07
N SER A 287 -2.89 -17.90 -5.86
CA SER A 287 -1.58 -17.28 -5.64
C SER A 287 -1.75 -15.77 -5.69
N GLU A 288 -1.07 -15.02 -4.83
CA GLU A 288 -1.12 -13.55 -4.86
C GLU A 288 0.10 -12.96 -5.53
N THR A 289 1.28 -13.18 -5.00
CA THR A 289 2.54 -12.66 -5.54
C THR A 289 3.48 -13.81 -5.86
N ASN A 290 4.30 -13.63 -6.90
CA ASN A 290 5.35 -14.57 -7.28
C ASN A 290 4.90 -16.02 -7.47
N LEU A 291 3.64 -16.25 -7.81
CA LEU A 291 3.07 -17.59 -7.97
C LEU A 291 3.17 -18.47 -6.72
N VAL A 292 3.40 -17.87 -5.54
CA VAL A 292 3.42 -18.61 -4.27
C VAL A 292 2.00 -19.03 -3.91
N PRO A 293 1.73 -20.34 -3.78
CA PRO A 293 0.41 -20.81 -3.39
C PRO A 293 0.05 -20.34 -1.98
N MET A 294 -1.14 -19.80 -1.84
CA MET A 294 -1.68 -19.39 -0.55
C MET A 294 -2.27 -20.58 0.22
N PRO A 295 -2.28 -20.54 1.57
CA PRO A 295 -2.84 -21.62 2.37
C PRO A 295 -4.31 -21.92 2.02
N LEU A 296 -4.64 -23.19 2.00
CA LEU A 296 -6.02 -23.65 1.98
C LEU A 296 -6.74 -23.27 3.29
N ALA A 297 -7.97 -23.76 3.49
CA ALA A 297 -8.72 -23.51 4.73
C ALA A 297 -7.85 -23.82 5.95
N ASN A 298 -7.72 -22.83 6.84
CA ASN A 298 -6.98 -22.95 8.08
C ASN A 298 -7.68 -22.19 9.19
N GLY A 299 -7.47 -22.63 10.45
CA GLY A 299 -8.08 -22.03 11.61
C GLY A 299 -7.05 -21.49 12.59
N LEU A 300 -7.43 -20.42 13.31
CA LEU A 300 -6.67 -19.82 14.40
C LEU A 300 -7.59 -19.62 15.60
N LEU A 301 -7.12 -20.01 16.78
CA LEU A 301 -7.78 -19.70 18.05
C LEU A 301 -6.85 -18.82 18.89
N THR A 302 -7.35 -17.68 19.32
CA THR A 302 -6.64 -16.75 20.20
C THR A 302 -7.39 -16.60 21.51
N VAL A 303 -6.68 -16.65 22.64
CA VAL A 303 -7.22 -16.40 23.96
C VAL A 303 -6.46 -15.23 24.58
N GLY A 304 -7.20 -14.21 24.99
CA GLY A 304 -6.67 -13.02 25.68
C GLY A 304 -7.23 -12.91 27.09
N TYR A 305 -6.46 -12.32 27.98
CA TYR A 305 -6.89 -12.01 29.36
C TYR A 305 -6.46 -10.58 29.69
N ASP A 306 -7.41 -9.77 30.13
CA ASP A 306 -7.19 -8.38 30.57
C ASP A 306 -6.97 -8.36 32.09
N PHE A 307 -5.83 -7.91 32.53
CA PHE A 307 -5.40 -7.88 33.94
C PHE A 307 -6.10 -6.82 34.79
#